data_8590fcf99776626c78d6dd2ce48e279f
#
_entry.id   8590fcf99776626c78d6dd2ce48e279f
#
_cell.length_a   1.000
_cell.length_b   1.000
_cell.length_c   1.000
_cell.angle_alpha   90.00
_cell.angle_beta   90.00
_cell.angle_gamma   90.00
#
_symmetry.space_group_name_H-M   'P 1'
#
loop_
_entity.id
_entity.type
_entity.pdbx_description
1 polymer ?
#
loop_
_entity_poly.entity_id
_entity_poly.type
_entity_poly.pdbx_seq_one_letter_code
_entity_poly.pdbx_strand_id
1 'polypeptide(L)'
;MLFYYRINGSLTVGGPWFRSVVDRAPTGILLKSSKAFPPYHPTTKMCLRLMLQDLKQRRCQDLVDVGCGSGILALAGLKLGVKRAVAVDLDPRAISTSRANAELNHLEQQLLLVRGSTEAVDGSFDLVLANLPMQVLREKLPELLRLSKNGGSLVLSGFQDLDRYVLAKELSRQGLSANRWLSEDLVFFGDPPTGSFTWMAAHVHLNERHKV
;
A
#
# COMPACT_ATOMS: atom_id res chain seq x y z
N MET A 1 -0.39 17.77 11.57
CA MET A 1 -1.67 17.71 10.85
C MET A 1 -2.64 16.84 11.64
N LEU A 2 -3.88 17.29 11.81
CA LEU A 2 -4.93 16.54 12.49
C LEU A 2 -5.62 15.64 11.47
N PHE A 3 -5.55 14.32 11.65
CA PHE A 3 -6.30 13.37 10.83
C PHE A 3 -6.64 12.13 11.63
N TYR A 4 -7.76 11.54 11.29
CA TYR A 4 -8.27 10.29 11.84
C TYR A 4 -9.27 9.69 10.87
N TYR A 5 -9.18 8.39 10.61
CA TYR A 5 -10.17 7.66 9.81
C TYR A 5 -10.19 6.17 10.15
N ARG A 6 -11.26 5.51 9.75
CA ARG A 6 -11.43 4.05 9.89
C ARG A 6 -11.59 3.39 8.52
N ILE A 7 -11.02 2.22 8.38
CA ILE A 7 -11.18 1.36 7.21
C ILE A 7 -12.01 0.15 7.61
N ASN A 8 -13.20 0.02 7.04
CA ASN A 8 -14.15 -1.09 7.22
C ASN A 8 -14.39 -1.49 8.70
N GLY A 9 -14.30 -0.55 9.62
CA GLY A 9 -14.44 -0.79 11.06
C GLY A 9 -13.30 -1.59 11.72
N SER A 10 -12.37 -2.14 10.93
CA SER A 10 -11.34 -3.05 11.44
C SER A 10 -10.00 -2.36 11.69
N LEU A 11 -9.67 -1.32 10.94
CA LEU A 11 -8.42 -0.60 11.04
C LEU A 11 -8.67 0.88 11.31
N THR A 12 -8.03 1.40 12.34
CA THR A 12 -8.08 2.82 12.70
C THR A 12 -6.72 3.45 12.48
N VAL A 13 -6.66 4.53 11.73
CA VAL A 13 -5.44 5.29 11.46
C VAL A 13 -5.62 6.71 11.97
N GLY A 14 -4.64 7.22 12.72
CA GLY A 14 -4.71 8.59 13.22
C GLY A 14 -3.35 9.19 13.53
N GLY A 15 -3.31 10.52 13.55
CA GLY A 15 -2.16 11.26 14.04
C GLY A 15 -2.02 11.17 15.57
N PRO A 16 -0.87 11.61 16.14
CA PRO A 16 -0.59 11.49 17.57
C PRO A 16 -1.63 12.13 18.50
N TRP A 17 -2.35 13.14 18.03
CA TRP A 17 -3.46 13.78 18.77
C TRP A 17 -4.66 12.83 19.01
N PHE A 18 -4.80 11.80 18.21
CA PHE A 18 -5.86 10.80 18.32
C PHE A 18 -5.39 9.51 19.00
N ARG A 19 -4.25 9.53 19.71
CA ARG A 19 -3.68 8.35 20.38
C ARG A 19 -4.72 7.59 21.19
N SER A 20 -5.49 8.26 22.06
CA SER A 20 -6.48 7.60 22.91
C SER A 20 -7.59 6.88 22.12
N VAL A 21 -7.90 7.34 20.91
CA VAL A 21 -8.89 6.70 20.02
C VAL A 21 -8.25 5.55 19.28
N VAL A 22 -7.01 5.72 18.80
CA VAL A 22 -6.26 4.71 18.05
C VAL A 22 -5.91 3.53 18.96
N ASP A 23 -5.45 3.78 20.19
CA ASP A 23 -5.06 2.74 21.14
C ASP A 23 -6.26 1.89 21.63
N ARG A 24 -7.48 2.44 21.59
CA ARG A 24 -8.72 1.69 21.92
C ARG A 24 -9.28 0.90 20.74
N ALA A 25 -8.76 1.09 19.55
CA ALA A 25 -9.23 0.39 18.36
C ALA A 25 -8.72 -1.06 18.35
N PRO A 26 -9.49 -2.02 17.80
CA PRO A 26 -9.03 -3.40 17.64
C PRO A 26 -7.70 -3.51 16.87
N THR A 27 -7.52 -2.66 15.86
CA THR A 27 -6.26 -2.48 15.15
C THR A 27 -6.05 -1.00 14.93
N GLY A 28 -5.09 -0.42 15.64
CA GLY A 28 -4.76 1.00 15.60
C GLY A 28 -3.38 1.25 15.04
N ILE A 29 -3.24 2.29 14.22
CA ILE A 29 -1.96 2.79 13.69
C ILE A 29 -1.84 4.28 13.96
N LEU A 30 -0.78 4.65 14.67
CA LEU A 30 -0.38 6.03 14.87
C LEU A 30 0.64 6.42 13.81
N LEU A 31 0.43 7.57 13.17
CA LEU A 31 1.35 8.08 12.17
C LEU A 31 1.72 9.54 12.43
N LYS A 32 3.00 9.82 12.41
CA LYS A 32 3.50 11.17 12.13
C LYS A 32 3.30 11.44 10.64
N SER A 33 2.57 12.50 10.30
CA SER A 33 2.34 12.84 8.89
C SER A 33 3.63 13.32 8.24
N SER A 34 3.94 12.79 7.08
CA SER A 34 4.91 13.36 6.16
C SER A 34 4.20 14.37 5.24
N LYS A 35 4.90 15.46 4.86
CA LYS A 35 4.38 16.41 3.88
C LYS A 35 4.30 15.79 2.47
N ALA A 36 5.05 14.72 2.20
CA ALA A 36 5.20 14.13 0.88
C ALA A 36 3.98 13.31 0.45
N PHE A 37 3.32 12.58 1.36
CA PHE A 37 2.11 11.82 1.06
C PHE A 37 1.15 11.88 2.24
N PRO A 38 -0.01 12.53 2.10
CA PRO A 38 -1.00 12.56 3.15
C PRO A 38 -1.56 11.13 3.37
N PRO A 39 -1.48 10.59 4.59
CA PRO A 39 -1.90 9.21 4.87
C PRO A 39 -3.40 8.96 4.68
N TYR A 40 -4.18 10.03 4.51
CA TYR A 40 -5.63 9.98 4.24
C TYR A 40 -5.98 10.09 2.75
N HIS A 41 -5.00 10.07 1.84
CA HIS A 41 -5.25 10.12 0.40
C HIS A 41 -6.13 8.94 -0.05
N PRO A 42 -7.05 9.11 -1.02
CA PRO A 42 -7.92 8.04 -1.52
C PRO A 42 -7.15 6.77 -1.90
N THR A 43 -6.02 6.91 -2.61
CA THR A 43 -5.18 5.78 -3.02
C THR A 43 -4.69 4.95 -1.83
N THR A 44 -4.24 5.60 -0.75
CA THR A 44 -3.82 4.92 0.47
C THR A 44 -4.97 4.16 1.12
N LYS A 45 -6.15 4.80 1.22
CA LYS A 45 -7.35 4.14 1.79
C LYS A 45 -7.79 2.94 0.96
N MET A 46 -7.74 3.04 -0.38
CA MET A 46 -8.07 1.93 -1.28
C MET A 46 -7.07 0.78 -1.15
N CYS A 47 -5.76 1.06 -1.08
CA CYS A 47 -4.74 0.03 -0.79
C CYS A 47 -5.03 -0.69 0.53
N LEU A 48 -5.33 0.05 1.60
CA LEU A 48 -5.69 -0.53 2.90
C LEU A 48 -6.94 -1.40 2.83
N ARG A 49 -7.97 -0.99 2.07
CA ARG A 49 -9.19 -1.80 1.86
C ARG A 49 -8.91 -3.09 1.12
N LEU A 50 -8.15 -3.04 0.02
CA LEU A 50 -7.78 -4.21 -0.77
C LEU A 50 -6.90 -5.18 0.03
N MET A 51 -5.89 -4.66 0.74
CA MET A 51 -5.05 -5.45 1.62
C MET A 51 -5.86 -6.14 2.72
N LEU A 52 -6.78 -5.43 3.40
CA LEU A 52 -7.67 -6.02 4.41
C LEU A 52 -8.52 -7.16 3.85
N GLN A 53 -8.98 -7.05 2.61
CA GLN A 53 -9.77 -8.09 1.95
C GLN A 53 -8.90 -9.29 1.60
N ASP A 54 -7.70 -9.06 1.09
CA ASP A 54 -6.75 -10.12 0.76
C ASP A 54 -6.32 -10.91 2.01
N LEU A 55 -5.95 -10.23 3.09
CA LEU A 55 -5.52 -10.84 4.35
C LEU A 55 -6.63 -11.62 5.08
N LYS A 56 -7.90 -11.35 4.80
CA LYS A 56 -9.03 -12.15 5.30
C LYS A 56 -9.22 -13.46 4.55
N GLN A 57 -8.76 -13.55 3.31
CA GLN A 57 -9.00 -14.70 2.44
C GLN A 57 -7.83 -15.69 2.43
N ARG A 58 -6.62 -15.23 2.76
CA ARG A 58 -5.42 -16.06 2.71
C ARG A 58 -4.41 -15.68 3.78
N ARG A 59 -3.54 -16.64 4.11
CA ARG A 59 -2.38 -16.38 4.97
C ARG A 59 -1.34 -15.57 4.21
N CYS A 60 -0.84 -14.53 4.86
CA CYS A 60 0.28 -13.73 4.39
C CYS A 60 1.34 -13.68 5.50
N GLN A 61 2.54 -14.18 5.22
CA GLN A 61 3.66 -14.16 6.16
C GLN A 61 4.53 -12.94 5.94
N ASP A 62 4.79 -12.65 4.67
CA ASP A 62 5.75 -11.62 4.25
C ASP A 62 5.10 -10.65 3.25
N LEU A 63 5.29 -9.36 3.46
CA LEU A 63 4.89 -8.35 2.50
C LEU A 63 6.05 -7.41 2.14
N VAL A 64 5.95 -6.79 0.96
CA VAL A 64 6.81 -5.66 0.56
C VAL A 64 5.96 -4.46 0.17
N ASP A 65 6.35 -3.28 0.66
CA ASP A 65 5.73 -1.97 0.35
C ASP A 65 6.74 -1.15 -0.47
N VAL A 66 6.45 -1.00 -1.76
CA VAL A 66 7.31 -0.33 -2.74
C VAL A 66 6.88 1.13 -2.90
N GLY A 67 7.80 2.05 -2.62
CA GLY A 67 7.49 3.47 -2.48
C GLY A 67 6.75 3.75 -1.18
N CYS A 68 7.30 3.28 -0.07
CA CYS A 68 6.60 3.17 1.21
C CYS A 68 6.20 4.52 1.84
N GLY A 69 6.87 5.62 1.48
CA GLY A 69 6.56 6.96 2.00
C GLY A 69 6.57 7.02 3.52
N SER A 70 5.40 7.09 4.14
CA SER A 70 5.25 7.09 5.60
C SER A 70 5.31 5.70 6.25
N GLY A 71 5.37 4.63 5.45
CA GLY A 71 5.33 3.24 5.89
C GLY A 71 3.93 2.73 6.26
N ILE A 72 2.89 3.50 5.99
CA ILE A 72 1.52 3.17 6.44
C ILE A 72 1.04 1.80 5.97
N LEU A 73 1.33 1.40 4.72
CA LEU A 73 0.85 0.13 4.18
C LEU A 73 1.59 -1.04 4.82
N ALA A 74 2.91 -0.95 4.96
CA ALA A 74 3.72 -1.96 5.65
C ALA A 74 3.29 -2.11 7.11
N LEU A 75 3.15 -1.00 7.84
CA LEU A 75 2.73 -1.00 9.25
C LEU A 75 1.31 -1.57 9.42
N ALA A 76 0.41 -1.25 8.49
CA ALA A 76 -0.95 -1.79 8.51
C ALA A 76 -0.94 -3.32 8.32
N GLY A 77 -0.15 -3.84 7.38
CA GLY A 77 0.00 -5.28 7.18
C GLY A 77 0.51 -5.98 8.45
N LEU A 78 1.53 -5.43 9.10
CA LEU A 78 2.07 -5.97 10.36
C LEU A 78 1.03 -5.96 11.49
N LYS A 79 0.30 -4.86 11.68
CA LYS A 79 -0.79 -4.78 12.67
C LYS A 79 -1.96 -5.73 12.37
N LEU A 80 -2.13 -6.12 11.12
CA LEU A 80 -3.15 -7.09 10.68
C LEU A 80 -2.66 -8.55 10.70
N GLY A 81 -1.44 -8.80 11.21
CA GLY A 81 -0.96 -10.15 11.48
C GLY A 81 0.05 -10.70 10.47
N VAL A 82 0.48 -9.91 9.50
CA VAL A 82 1.66 -10.24 8.67
C VAL A 82 2.88 -10.29 9.59
N LYS A 83 3.77 -11.25 9.37
CA LYS A 83 4.89 -11.51 10.28
C LYS A 83 6.07 -10.57 10.05
N ARG A 84 6.38 -10.30 8.79
CA ARG A 84 7.51 -9.47 8.38
C ARG A 84 7.12 -8.58 7.22
N ALA A 85 7.63 -7.37 7.22
CA ALA A 85 7.46 -6.44 6.13
C ALA A 85 8.82 -5.88 5.69
N VAL A 86 8.96 -5.69 4.38
CA VAL A 86 10.02 -4.89 3.79
C VAL A 86 9.37 -3.60 3.26
N ALA A 87 9.94 -2.45 3.57
CA ALA A 87 9.49 -1.18 3.04
C ALA A 87 10.66 -0.49 2.34
N VAL A 88 10.49 -0.22 1.05
CA VAL A 88 11.55 0.34 0.20
C VAL A 88 11.13 1.69 -0.36
N ASP A 89 12.05 2.67 -0.33
CA ASP A 89 11.84 3.99 -0.92
C ASP A 89 13.19 4.61 -1.33
N LEU A 90 13.17 5.38 -2.41
CA LEU A 90 14.33 6.13 -2.89
C LEU A 90 14.64 7.35 -2.01
N ASP A 91 13.60 7.97 -1.43
CA ASP A 91 13.72 9.17 -0.61
C ASP A 91 14.18 8.81 0.82
N PRO A 92 15.37 9.26 1.27
CA PRO A 92 15.83 9.03 2.63
C PRO A 92 14.89 9.62 3.70
N ARG A 93 14.09 10.63 3.36
CA ARG A 93 13.10 11.22 4.27
C ARG A 93 11.90 10.27 4.46
N ALA A 94 11.51 9.52 3.42
CA ALA A 94 10.50 8.47 3.52
C ALA A 94 10.98 7.35 4.47
N ILE A 95 12.20 6.88 4.31
CA ILE A 95 12.82 5.87 5.18
C ILE A 95 12.88 6.35 6.64
N SER A 96 13.32 7.59 6.87
CA SER A 96 13.35 8.18 8.22
C SER A 96 11.94 8.30 8.83
N THR A 97 10.95 8.71 8.05
CA THR A 97 9.56 8.82 8.49
C THR A 97 8.97 7.46 8.81
N SER A 98 9.18 6.46 7.94
CA SER A 98 8.73 5.08 8.15
C SER A 98 9.34 4.47 9.41
N ARG A 99 10.63 4.72 9.68
CA ARG A 99 11.31 4.30 10.92
C ARG A 99 10.65 4.88 12.15
N ALA A 100 10.47 6.20 12.17
CA ALA A 100 9.82 6.88 13.29
C ALA A 100 8.37 6.41 13.51
N ASN A 101 7.66 6.04 12.44
CA ASN A 101 6.31 5.49 12.54
C ASN A 101 6.33 4.02 13.00
N ALA A 102 7.32 3.23 12.61
CA ALA A 102 7.51 1.87 13.13
C ALA A 102 7.75 1.87 14.64
N GLU A 103 8.67 2.70 15.12
CA GLU A 103 8.95 2.90 16.55
C GLU A 103 7.70 3.35 17.32
N LEU A 104 6.93 4.30 16.76
CA LEU A 104 5.69 4.82 17.35
C LEU A 104 4.63 3.73 17.56
N ASN A 105 4.67 2.66 16.75
CA ASN A 105 3.74 1.54 16.77
C ASN A 105 4.34 0.25 17.35
N HIS A 106 5.60 0.25 17.80
CA HIS A 106 6.34 -0.90 18.33
C HIS A 106 6.47 -2.04 17.30
N LEU A 107 6.81 -1.69 16.05
CA LEU A 107 6.92 -2.61 14.90
C LEU A 107 8.31 -2.61 14.26
N GLU A 108 9.28 -1.95 14.85
CA GLU A 108 10.64 -1.78 14.30
C GLU A 108 11.38 -3.10 14.11
N GLN A 109 11.08 -4.11 14.92
CA GLN A 109 11.70 -5.44 14.82
C GLN A 109 11.11 -6.30 13.68
N GLN A 110 9.93 -5.94 13.16
CA GLN A 110 9.21 -6.68 12.12
C GLN A 110 9.31 -5.98 10.76
N LEU A 111 9.83 -4.75 10.71
CA LEU A 111 9.93 -3.92 9.53
C LEU A 111 11.38 -3.73 9.11
N LEU A 112 11.75 -4.29 7.95
CA LEU A 112 13.02 -4.01 7.30
C LEU A 112 12.85 -2.79 6.38
N LEU A 113 13.65 -1.75 6.61
CA LEU A 113 13.67 -0.53 5.81
C LEU A 113 14.85 -0.54 4.85
N VAL A 114 14.57 -0.39 3.57
CA VAL A 114 15.56 -0.37 2.50
C VAL A 114 15.51 0.98 1.77
N ARG A 115 16.63 1.71 1.77
CA ARG A 115 16.77 2.88 0.90
C ARG A 115 17.25 2.43 -0.47
N GLY A 116 16.38 2.47 -1.46
CA GLY A 116 16.67 2.01 -2.82
C GLY A 116 15.42 1.85 -3.65
N SER A 117 15.57 1.20 -4.78
CA SER A 117 14.48 0.77 -5.65
C SER A 117 14.23 -0.74 -5.49
N THR A 118 13.31 -1.29 -6.27
CA THR A 118 12.93 -2.72 -6.26
C THR A 118 14.11 -3.66 -6.44
N GLU A 119 15.14 -3.23 -7.16
CA GLU A 119 16.38 -4.00 -7.42
C GLU A 119 17.23 -4.20 -6.16
N ALA A 120 17.04 -3.37 -5.13
CA ALA A 120 17.71 -3.51 -3.84
C ALA A 120 17.01 -4.50 -2.89
N VAL A 121 15.92 -5.12 -3.35
CA VAL A 121 15.12 -6.08 -2.56
C VAL A 121 15.22 -7.45 -3.19
N ASP A 122 15.77 -8.38 -2.44
CA ASP A 122 15.81 -9.80 -2.79
C ASP A 122 14.65 -10.57 -2.16
N GLY A 123 14.30 -11.70 -2.79
CA GLY A 123 13.27 -12.60 -2.30
C GLY A 123 11.92 -12.43 -2.99
N SER A 124 10.93 -13.12 -2.46
CA SER A 124 9.55 -13.07 -2.93
C SER A 124 8.58 -13.00 -1.75
N PHE A 125 7.46 -12.32 -1.95
CA PHE A 125 6.53 -11.94 -0.89
C PHE A 125 5.12 -12.46 -1.19
N ASP A 126 4.37 -12.76 -0.14
CA ASP A 126 2.97 -13.16 -0.27
C ASP A 126 2.10 -11.99 -0.76
N LEU A 127 2.48 -10.76 -0.39
CA LEU A 127 1.78 -9.54 -0.77
C LEU A 127 2.77 -8.45 -1.18
N VAL A 128 2.61 -7.92 -2.38
CA VAL A 128 3.35 -6.77 -2.90
C VAL A 128 2.41 -5.57 -2.97
N LEU A 129 2.78 -4.49 -2.32
CA LEU A 129 2.05 -3.23 -2.30
C LEU A 129 2.83 -2.18 -3.08
N ALA A 130 2.17 -1.45 -3.97
CA ALA A 130 2.77 -0.35 -4.71
C ALA A 130 1.74 0.77 -4.95
N ASN A 131 1.87 1.86 -4.19
CA ASN A 131 1.06 3.06 -4.35
C ASN A 131 1.90 4.14 -5.05
N LEU A 132 2.05 4.01 -6.37
CA LEU A 132 3.00 4.74 -7.19
C LEU A 132 2.33 5.37 -8.42
N PRO A 133 2.85 6.47 -8.96
CA PRO A 133 2.34 7.03 -10.23
C PRO A 133 2.35 5.99 -11.35
N MET A 134 1.38 6.08 -12.28
CA MET A 134 1.19 5.09 -13.35
C MET A 134 2.44 4.85 -14.18
N GLN A 135 3.21 5.89 -14.48
CA GLN A 135 4.46 5.75 -15.23
C GLN A 135 5.45 4.84 -14.50
N VAL A 136 5.59 5.01 -13.17
CA VAL A 136 6.49 4.19 -12.34
C VAL A 136 5.95 2.76 -12.21
N LEU A 137 4.64 2.58 -12.02
CA LEU A 137 4.00 1.25 -11.98
C LEU A 137 4.27 0.47 -13.26
N ARG A 138 4.13 1.12 -14.42
CA ARG A 138 4.38 0.49 -15.72
C ARG A 138 5.84 0.07 -15.90
N GLU A 139 6.77 0.94 -15.50
CA GLU A 139 8.21 0.65 -15.56
C GLU A 139 8.60 -0.50 -14.62
N LYS A 140 8.06 -0.49 -13.40
CA LYS A 140 8.43 -1.43 -12.33
C LYS A 140 7.58 -2.70 -12.30
N LEU A 141 6.57 -2.85 -13.16
CA LEU A 141 5.69 -4.01 -13.13
C LEU A 141 6.45 -5.35 -13.23
N PRO A 142 7.48 -5.53 -14.08
CA PRO A 142 8.28 -6.76 -14.11
C PRO A 142 8.93 -7.05 -12.76
N GLU A 143 9.48 -6.04 -12.08
CA GLU A 143 10.11 -6.18 -10.77
C GLU A 143 9.10 -6.46 -9.66
N LEU A 144 7.92 -5.82 -9.70
CA LEU A 144 6.83 -6.12 -8.76
C LEU A 144 6.37 -7.58 -8.89
N LEU A 145 6.33 -8.11 -10.13
CA LEU A 145 6.04 -9.52 -10.39
C LEU A 145 7.16 -10.44 -9.89
N ARG A 146 8.43 -10.09 -10.10
CA ARG A 146 9.58 -10.82 -9.56
C ARG A 146 9.53 -10.93 -8.04
N LEU A 147 9.12 -9.84 -7.37
CA LEU A 147 8.97 -9.79 -5.91
C LEU A 147 7.74 -10.56 -5.41
N SER A 148 6.87 -11.04 -6.27
CA SER A 148 5.65 -11.74 -5.88
C SER A 148 5.86 -13.25 -5.86
N LYS A 149 5.39 -13.93 -4.82
CA LYS A 149 5.31 -15.40 -4.79
C LYS A 149 4.24 -15.91 -5.76
N ASN A 150 4.42 -17.13 -6.25
CA ASN A 150 3.32 -17.87 -6.87
C ASN A 150 2.18 -18.02 -5.85
N GLY A 151 0.94 -17.73 -6.25
CA GLY A 151 -0.19 -17.66 -5.34
C GLY A 151 -0.20 -16.41 -4.44
N GLY A 152 0.71 -15.47 -4.66
CA GLY A 152 0.74 -14.18 -4.00
C GLY A 152 -0.24 -13.17 -4.59
N SER A 153 -0.22 -11.95 -4.10
CA SER A 153 -1.06 -10.86 -4.60
C SER A 153 -0.29 -9.55 -4.74
N LEU A 154 -0.76 -8.72 -5.68
CA LEU A 154 -0.36 -7.33 -5.78
C LEU A 154 -1.53 -6.41 -5.46
N VAL A 155 -1.25 -5.31 -4.77
CA VAL A 155 -2.15 -4.18 -4.63
C VAL A 155 -1.46 -2.97 -5.22
N LEU A 156 -2.03 -2.45 -6.32
CA LEU A 156 -1.49 -1.37 -7.12
C LEU A 156 -2.41 -0.16 -7.03
N SER A 157 -1.87 1.03 -6.82
CA SER A 157 -2.61 2.29 -6.78
C SER A 157 -1.68 3.48 -7.07
N GLY A 158 -2.21 4.71 -6.97
CA GLY A 158 -1.44 5.93 -7.26
C GLY A 158 -1.67 6.45 -8.69
N PHE A 159 -2.72 5.99 -9.35
CA PHE A 159 -3.11 6.35 -10.71
C PHE A 159 -4.60 6.75 -10.77
N GLN A 160 -4.98 7.38 -11.85
CA GLN A 160 -6.35 7.85 -12.10
C GLN A 160 -7.13 6.88 -12.99
N ASP A 161 -8.44 7.09 -13.09
CA ASP A 161 -9.35 6.26 -13.92
C ASP A 161 -8.95 6.20 -15.39
N LEU A 162 -8.41 7.29 -15.93
CA LEU A 162 -7.87 7.36 -17.29
C LEU A 162 -6.74 6.36 -17.54
N ASP A 163 -5.98 6.03 -16.51
CA ASP A 163 -4.87 5.08 -16.57
C ASP A 163 -5.30 3.61 -16.42
N ARG A 164 -6.57 3.35 -16.06
CA ARG A 164 -7.09 2.00 -15.85
C ARG A 164 -6.83 1.09 -17.05
N TYR A 165 -7.10 1.59 -18.25
CA TYR A 165 -6.89 0.81 -19.47
C TYR A 165 -5.41 0.50 -19.70
N VAL A 166 -4.53 1.45 -19.39
CA VAL A 166 -3.07 1.26 -19.52
C VAL A 166 -2.61 0.14 -18.59
N LEU A 167 -2.99 0.18 -17.31
CA LEU A 167 -2.62 -0.88 -16.35
C LEU A 167 -3.23 -2.23 -16.74
N ALA A 168 -4.49 -2.27 -17.14
CA ALA A 168 -5.13 -3.51 -17.57
C ALA A 168 -4.42 -4.14 -18.77
N LYS A 169 -3.97 -3.34 -19.73
CA LYS A 169 -3.20 -3.80 -20.91
C LYS A 169 -1.82 -4.33 -20.51
N GLU A 170 -1.11 -3.65 -19.60
CA GLU A 170 0.20 -4.12 -19.12
C GLU A 170 0.07 -5.45 -18.35
N LEU A 171 -0.94 -5.58 -17.47
CA LEU A 171 -1.23 -6.84 -16.79
C LEU A 171 -1.56 -7.96 -17.79
N SER A 172 -2.39 -7.68 -18.79
CA SER A 172 -2.76 -8.65 -19.83
C SER A 172 -1.56 -9.15 -20.62
N ARG A 173 -0.57 -8.30 -20.89
CA ARG A 173 0.70 -8.71 -21.55
C ARG A 173 1.50 -9.71 -20.71
N GLN A 174 1.30 -9.70 -19.39
CA GLN A 174 1.89 -10.66 -18.45
C GLN A 174 0.96 -11.87 -18.18
N GLY A 175 -0.13 -12.01 -18.95
CA GLY A 175 -1.12 -13.07 -18.73
C GLY A 175 -1.96 -12.89 -17.47
N LEU A 176 -2.00 -11.67 -16.91
CA LEU A 176 -2.67 -11.32 -15.67
C LEU A 176 -3.89 -10.44 -15.89
N SER A 177 -4.79 -10.44 -14.92
CA SER A 177 -5.90 -9.50 -14.86
C SER A 177 -6.14 -9.08 -13.41
N ALA A 178 -6.66 -7.89 -13.21
CA ALA A 178 -7.07 -7.47 -11.88
C ALA A 178 -8.36 -8.18 -11.48
N ASN A 179 -8.34 -8.82 -10.32
CA ASN A 179 -9.50 -9.50 -9.72
C ASN A 179 -10.50 -8.48 -9.16
N ARG A 180 -10.01 -7.31 -8.78
CA ARG A 180 -10.84 -6.23 -8.23
C ARG A 180 -10.26 -4.87 -8.55
N TRP A 181 -11.15 -3.93 -8.84
CA TRP A 181 -10.87 -2.51 -8.98
C TRP A 181 -11.64 -1.73 -7.92
N LEU A 182 -11.01 -0.74 -7.34
CA LEU A 182 -11.66 0.29 -6.52
C LEU A 182 -11.44 1.66 -7.15
N SER A 183 -12.40 2.55 -6.97
CA SER A 183 -12.30 3.96 -7.35
C SER A 183 -12.81 4.83 -6.22
N GLU A 184 -12.18 5.98 -6.02
CA GLU A 184 -12.57 6.97 -5.01
C GLU A 184 -12.20 8.36 -5.52
N ASP A 185 -13.16 9.28 -5.45
CA ASP A 185 -12.94 10.66 -5.85
C ASP A 185 -12.18 11.42 -4.76
N LEU A 186 -11.27 12.28 -5.18
CA LEU A 186 -10.67 13.26 -4.29
C LEU A 186 -11.61 14.44 -4.17
N VAL A 187 -12.23 14.57 -3.01
CA VAL A 187 -13.16 15.66 -2.71
C VAL A 187 -12.49 16.65 -1.77
N PHE A 188 -12.50 17.95 -2.11
CA PHE A 188 -12.06 19.05 -1.26
C PHE A 188 -13.27 19.85 -0.78
N PHE A 189 -13.44 19.97 0.54
CA PHE A 189 -14.53 20.75 1.16
C PHE A 189 -15.96 20.42 0.70
N GLY A 190 -16.18 19.18 0.24
CA GLY A 190 -17.49 18.71 -0.20
C GLY A 190 -17.73 18.81 -1.70
N ASP A 191 -16.91 19.56 -2.43
CA ASP A 191 -17.02 19.70 -3.89
C ASP A 191 -15.94 18.91 -4.61
N PRO A 192 -16.29 18.15 -5.67
CA PRO A 192 -15.28 17.56 -6.54
C PRO A 192 -14.58 18.70 -7.32
N PRO A 193 -13.25 18.64 -7.45
CA PRO A 193 -12.56 19.60 -8.31
C PRO A 193 -13.00 19.44 -9.77
N THR A 194 -12.89 20.51 -10.56
CA THR A 194 -13.20 20.48 -12.00
C THR A 194 -12.20 19.56 -12.74
N GLY A 195 -12.68 18.51 -13.40
CA GLY A 195 -11.90 17.50 -14.11
C GLY A 195 -12.06 16.10 -13.54
N SER A 196 -11.36 15.11 -14.12
CA SER A 196 -11.33 13.77 -13.54
C SER A 196 -10.33 13.72 -12.39
N PHE A 197 -10.83 13.50 -11.18
CA PHE A 197 -10.04 13.29 -9.96
C PHE A 197 -10.35 11.97 -9.30
N THR A 198 -10.87 11.03 -10.10
CA THR A 198 -11.14 9.67 -9.66
C THR A 198 -9.84 8.89 -9.60
N TRP A 199 -9.43 8.56 -8.40
CA TRP A 199 -8.28 7.70 -8.15
C TRP A 199 -8.69 6.23 -8.16
N MET A 200 -7.76 5.39 -8.54
CA MET A 200 -8.00 3.96 -8.68
C MET A 200 -7.00 3.10 -7.92
N ALA A 201 -7.47 1.91 -7.56
CA ALA A 201 -6.61 0.83 -7.08
C ALA A 201 -7.05 -0.50 -7.70
N ALA A 202 -6.07 -1.39 -7.89
CA ALA A 202 -6.26 -2.73 -8.42
C ALA A 202 -5.71 -3.77 -7.47
N HIS A 203 -6.43 -4.89 -7.32
CA HIS A 203 -5.94 -6.11 -6.68
C HIS A 203 -5.73 -7.17 -7.76
N VAL A 204 -4.55 -7.77 -7.78
CA VAL A 204 -4.17 -8.84 -8.72
C VAL A 204 -3.72 -10.04 -7.91
N HIS A 205 -4.37 -11.18 -8.11
CA HIS A 205 -3.94 -12.45 -7.53
C HIS A 205 -3.15 -13.25 -8.57
N LEU A 206 -1.99 -13.75 -8.18
CA LEU A 206 -1.12 -14.54 -9.04
C LEU A 206 -1.45 -16.02 -8.87
N ASN A 207 -2.10 -16.62 -9.87
CA ASN A 207 -2.37 -18.05 -9.88
C ASN A 207 -1.04 -18.85 -9.91
N GLU A 208 -1.02 -20.06 -9.37
CA GLU A 208 0.17 -20.93 -9.23
C GLU A 208 0.91 -21.24 -10.55
N ARG A 209 0.43 -20.79 -11.70
CA ARG A 209 0.94 -21.13 -13.05
C ARG A 209 1.82 -20.07 -13.71
N HIS A 210 2.10 -18.96 -13.04
CA HIS A 210 2.94 -17.92 -13.64
C HIS A 210 4.40 -18.05 -13.16
N LYS A 211 5.08 -19.13 -13.62
CA LYS A 211 6.52 -19.11 -13.82
C LYS A 211 6.77 -18.76 -15.28
N VAL A 212 7.27 -17.58 -15.54
CA VAL A 212 8.00 -17.26 -16.77
C VAL A 212 9.43 -17.73 -16.60
#